data_c9972b32f5c8133e50972351c9327f05
#
_entry.id   c9972b32f5c8133e50972351c9327f05
#
_cell.length_a   1.000
_cell.length_b   1.000
_cell.length_c   1.000
_cell.angle_alpha   90.00
_cell.angle_beta   90.00
_cell.angle_gamma   90.00
#
_symmetry.space_group_name_H-M   'P 1'
#
loop_
_entity.id
_entity.type
_entity.pdbx_description
1 polymer ?
#
loop_
_entity_poly.entity_id
_entity_poly.type
_entity_poly.pdbx_seq_one_letter_code
_entity_poly.pdbx_strand_id
1 'polypeptide(L)'
;MHPSGAPGEARRRRSYTPEGLFVITGPGESYGKGSAWMLGGEHGYVQAVLLRDSLAIHPDTLYIENIEVKPDRRGRGHGRILYLKAERFAENIGAKWIQIDSEAEAVGFWSEMGFTETGKLFYAGKTSMVKKIG
;
A
#
# COMPACT_ATOMS: atom_id res chain seq x y z
N MET A 1 -11.03 18.27 4.47
CA MET A 1 -10.91 18.73 4.62
C MET A 1 -10.68 19.29 4.69
N HIS A 2 -10.54 19.08 5.24
CA HIS A 2 -10.28 19.62 5.34
C HIS A 2 -10.04 20.12 5.74
N PRO A 3 -10.01 20.28 6.34
CA PRO A 3 -9.90 20.68 6.83
C PRO A 3 -9.94 21.17 7.20
N SER A 4 -10.06 21.23 7.80
CA SER A 4 -10.12 21.73 8.27
C SER A 4 -10.17 21.99 8.89
N GLY A 5 -10.27 22.02 9.69
CA GLY A 5 -10.38 22.34 10.23
C GLY A 5 -10.33 22.48 10.97
N ALA A 6 -10.57 22.46 11.51
CA ALA A 6 -10.49 22.60 12.13
C ALA A 6 -10.22 22.55 12.78
N PRO A 7 -10.29 22.92 13.35
CA PRO A 7 -10.05 22.68 13.91
C PRO A 7 -10.17 22.36 14.20
N GLY A 8 -10.20 22.18 14.48
CA GLY A 8 -10.35 21.83 14.46
C GLY A 8 -10.56 21.41 14.38
N GLU A 9 -10.72 21.12 14.32
CA GLU A 9 -10.81 20.79 13.76
C GLU A 9 -10.66 20.56 13.38
N ALA A 10 -11.54 21.09 13.80
CA ALA A 10 -11.28 20.83 13.42
C ALA A 10 -10.92 20.50 12.76
N ARG A 11 -11.20 21.01 12.65
CA ARG A 11 -10.73 20.47 11.89
C ARG A 11 -10.60 19.16 11.99
N ARG A 12 -11.15 18.39 11.48
CA ARG A 12 -10.82 17.13 11.54
C ARG A 12 -9.50 16.80 11.15
N ARG A 13 -8.80 15.96 11.77
CA ARG A 13 -7.46 15.76 11.44
C ARG A 13 -7.20 14.47 10.78
N ARG A 14 -6.32 14.43 9.78
CA ARG A 14 -5.78 13.24 9.18
C ARG A 14 -4.56 12.78 9.94
N SER A 15 -4.35 11.43 9.98
CA SER A 15 -3.14 10.86 10.55
C SER A 15 -2.11 10.73 9.44
N TYR A 16 -1.01 11.45 9.56
CA TYR A 16 0.06 11.43 8.56
C TYR A 16 1.13 10.44 8.95
N THR A 17 1.71 9.77 7.95
CA THR A 17 2.92 8.99 8.14
C THR A 17 4.12 9.92 8.07
N PRO A 18 5.30 9.48 8.56
CA PRO A 18 6.50 10.31 8.45
C PRO A 18 6.87 10.69 7.02
N GLU A 19 6.41 9.92 6.03
CA GLU A 19 6.76 10.16 4.63
C GLU A 19 5.68 10.91 3.86
N GLY A 20 4.72 11.49 4.56
CA GLY A 20 3.73 12.35 3.93
C GLY A 20 2.49 11.68 3.38
N LEU A 21 2.34 10.36 3.53
CA LEU A 21 1.05 9.73 3.29
C LEU A 21 0.13 10.02 4.46
N PHE A 22 -1.15 10.12 4.19
CA PHE A 22 -2.13 10.26 5.26
C PHE A 22 -3.20 9.19 5.11
N VAL A 23 -3.78 8.81 6.26
CA VAL A 23 -4.84 7.82 6.27
C VAL A 23 -6.14 8.50 5.85
N ILE A 24 -6.69 8.08 4.70
CA ILE A 24 -8.00 8.56 4.27
C ILE A 24 -9.08 7.78 5.01
N THR A 25 -8.99 6.44 5.01
CA THR A 25 -9.86 5.58 5.78
C THR A 25 -9.05 4.44 6.36
N GLY A 26 -9.50 3.92 7.50
CA GLY A 26 -8.92 2.75 8.13
C GLY A 26 -8.31 3.03 9.49
N PRO A 27 -7.94 1.97 10.20
CA PRO A 27 -8.10 0.60 9.75
C PRO A 27 -9.57 0.17 9.76
N GLY A 28 -9.96 -0.61 8.76
CA GLY A 28 -11.29 -1.19 8.66
C GLY A 28 -11.19 -2.65 8.26
N GLU A 29 -12.30 -3.36 8.36
CA GLU A 29 -12.34 -4.77 7.98
C GLU A 29 -12.50 -4.89 6.47
N SER A 30 -11.73 -5.78 5.83
CA SER A 30 -11.82 -6.04 4.40
C SER A 30 -12.29 -7.46 4.14
N TYR A 31 -13.59 -7.68 4.24
CA TYR A 31 -14.24 -8.95 3.88
C TYR A 31 -13.51 -10.17 4.43
N GLY A 32 -13.11 -10.11 5.70
CA GLY A 32 -12.41 -11.20 6.35
C GLY A 32 -10.92 -11.32 6.02
N LYS A 33 -10.39 -10.46 5.16
CA LYS A 33 -8.98 -10.53 4.77
C LYS A 33 -8.04 -9.94 5.79
N GLY A 34 -8.50 -8.99 6.56
CA GLY A 34 -7.67 -8.31 7.56
C GLY A 34 -8.03 -6.84 7.68
N SER A 35 -7.13 -6.07 8.26
CA SER A 35 -7.32 -4.64 8.46
C SER A 35 -6.90 -3.87 7.21
N ALA A 36 -7.79 -3.02 6.71
CA ALA A 36 -7.59 -2.32 5.44
C ALA A 36 -7.48 -0.82 5.65
N TRP A 37 -6.66 -0.20 4.81
CA TRP A 37 -6.51 1.26 4.78
C TRP A 37 -6.60 1.76 3.35
N MET A 38 -7.11 2.98 3.21
CA MET A 38 -6.84 3.79 2.03
C MET A 38 -5.93 4.92 2.46
N LEU A 39 -4.76 5.02 1.83
CA LEU A 39 -3.76 6.02 2.14
C LEU A 39 -3.68 6.99 0.96
N GLY A 40 -3.55 8.27 1.26
CA GLY A 40 -3.46 9.29 0.23
C GLY A 40 -2.14 10.04 0.31
N GLY A 41 -1.72 10.54 -0.83
CA GLY A 41 -0.59 11.42 -0.93
C GLY A 41 -0.85 12.49 -1.97
N GLU A 42 0.12 13.34 -2.20
CA GLU A 42 -0.05 14.46 -3.15
C GLU A 42 -0.34 13.96 -4.57
N HIS A 43 0.28 12.86 -4.97
CA HIS A 43 0.26 12.41 -6.35
C HIS A 43 -0.64 11.20 -6.61
N GLY A 44 -1.33 10.69 -5.59
CA GLY A 44 -2.18 9.53 -5.77
C GLY A 44 -2.55 8.86 -4.45
N TYR A 45 -2.92 7.59 -4.52
CA TYR A 45 -3.33 6.86 -3.32
C TYR A 45 -2.89 5.40 -3.39
N VAL A 46 -2.94 4.76 -2.21
CA VAL A 46 -2.60 3.34 -2.04
C VAL A 46 -3.72 2.68 -1.26
N GLN A 47 -4.17 1.52 -1.72
CA GLN A 47 -5.09 0.67 -0.97
C GLN A 47 -4.32 -0.54 -0.47
N ALA A 48 -4.39 -0.80 0.83
CA ALA A 48 -3.57 -1.83 1.44
C ALA A 48 -4.34 -2.57 2.54
N VAL A 49 -3.99 -3.85 2.73
CA VAL A 49 -4.61 -4.71 3.73
C VAL A 49 -3.51 -5.41 4.51
N LEU A 50 -3.53 -5.28 5.84
CA LEU A 50 -2.69 -6.11 6.69
C LEU A 50 -3.39 -7.46 6.78
N LEU A 51 -2.88 -8.44 6.04
CA LEU A 51 -3.54 -9.72 5.87
C LEU A 51 -3.55 -10.54 7.16
N ARG A 52 -4.63 -11.28 7.36
CA ARG A 52 -4.62 -12.34 8.36
C ARG A 52 -3.57 -13.36 7.96
N ASP A 53 -2.83 -13.90 8.92
CA ASP A 53 -1.74 -14.81 8.62
C ASP A 53 -2.18 -16.02 7.80
N SER A 54 -3.42 -16.47 7.97
CA SER A 54 -3.94 -17.60 7.20
C SER A 54 -4.08 -17.32 5.70
N LEU A 55 -4.06 -16.06 5.29
CA LEU A 55 -4.21 -15.65 3.89
C LEU A 55 -2.90 -15.17 3.28
N ALA A 56 -1.87 -14.96 4.09
CA ALA A 56 -0.60 -14.42 3.64
C ALA A 56 0.40 -15.55 3.39
N ILE A 57 1.35 -15.30 2.49
CA ILE A 57 2.46 -16.25 2.27
C ILE A 57 3.37 -16.24 3.48
N HIS A 58 3.55 -15.07 4.08
CA HIS A 58 4.33 -14.88 5.31
C HIS A 58 3.48 -14.15 6.34
N PRO A 59 3.74 -14.36 7.65
CA PRO A 59 3.02 -13.59 8.68
C PRO A 59 3.42 -12.12 8.61
N ASP A 60 2.55 -11.26 9.18
CA ASP A 60 2.77 -9.82 9.26
C ASP A 60 2.98 -9.20 7.88
N THR A 61 2.10 -9.53 6.94
CA THR A 61 2.20 -9.08 5.55
C THR A 61 1.19 -7.99 5.26
N LEU A 62 1.66 -6.86 4.74
CA LEU A 62 0.79 -5.85 4.15
C LEU A 62 0.64 -6.17 2.67
N TYR A 63 -0.60 -6.41 2.24
CA TYR A 63 -0.92 -6.64 0.84
C TYR A 63 -1.33 -5.32 0.20
N ILE A 64 -0.62 -4.90 -0.84
CA ILE A 64 -0.98 -3.69 -1.57
C ILE A 64 -1.91 -4.09 -2.70
N GLU A 65 -3.18 -3.69 -2.58
CA GLU A 65 -4.20 -4.02 -3.57
C GLU A 65 -4.11 -3.11 -4.79
N ASN A 66 -3.73 -1.86 -4.57
CA ASN A 66 -3.71 -0.88 -5.66
C ASN A 66 -2.84 0.30 -5.30
N ILE A 67 -2.08 0.79 -6.29
CA ILE A 67 -1.40 2.07 -6.24
C ILE A 67 -1.86 2.84 -7.46
N GLU A 68 -2.46 4.01 -7.23
CA GLU A 68 -3.01 4.81 -8.31
C GLU A 68 -2.38 6.19 -8.30
N VAL A 69 -1.71 6.53 -9.40
CA VAL A 69 -1.17 7.88 -9.59
C VAL A 69 -2.24 8.72 -10.29
N LYS A 70 -2.44 9.96 -9.85
CA LYS A 70 -3.39 10.86 -10.48
C LYS A 70 -3.06 10.99 -11.96
N PRO A 71 -4.09 11.01 -12.84
CA PRO A 71 -3.83 11.01 -14.29
C PRO A 71 -2.89 12.11 -14.77
N ASP A 72 -2.99 13.32 -14.22
CA ASP A 72 -2.16 14.43 -14.62
C ASP A 72 -0.74 14.37 -14.04
N ARG A 73 -0.44 13.35 -13.26
CA ARG A 73 0.86 13.18 -12.60
C ARG A 73 1.59 11.93 -13.07
N ARG A 74 1.04 11.19 -14.04
CA ARG A 74 1.63 9.95 -14.52
C ARG A 74 2.86 10.19 -15.37
N GLY A 75 3.74 9.18 -15.46
CA GLY A 75 4.94 9.25 -16.26
C GLY A 75 6.08 10.02 -15.65
N ARG A 76 6.01 10.35 -14.35
CA ARG A 76 7.01 11.17 -13.68
C ARG A 76 7.65 10.49 -12.47
N GLY A 77 7.50 9.16 -12.36
CA GLY A 77 8.08 8.42 -11.26
C GLY A 77 7.29 8.46 -9.95
N HIS A 78 6.08 9.00 -9.96
CA HIS A 78 5.29 9.11 -8.73
C HIS A 78 4.82 7.75 -8.19
N GLY A 79 4.65 6.75 -9.05
CA GLY A 79 4.30 5.40 -8.60
C GLY A 79 5.37 4.82 -7.70
N ARG A 80 6.64 5.00 -8.07
CA ARG A 80 7.76 4.57 -7.25
C ARG A 80 7.78 5.29 -5.91
N ILE A 81 7.54 6.60 -5.92
CA ILE A 81 7.52 7.39 -4.69
C ILE A 81 6.37 6.97 -3.79
N LEU A 82 5.17 6.77 -4.36
CA LEU A 82 4.02 6.28 -3.59
C LEU A 82 4.31 4.93 -2.95
N TYR A 83 4.94 4.03 -3.72
CA TYR A 83 5.28 2.72 -3.17
C TYR A 83 6.26 2.85 -2.00
N LEU A 84 7.31 3.67 -2.15
CA LEU A 84 8.30 3.84 -1.07
C LEU A 84 7.65 4.39 0.19
N LYS A 85 6.70 5.31 0.05
CA LYS A 85 5.96 5.82 1.19
C LYS A 85 5.07 4.75 1.81
N ALA A 86 4.44 3.90 0.98
CA ALA A 86 3.64 2.79 1.48
C ALA A 86 4.50 1.78 2.23
N GLU A 87 5.72 1.53 1.76
CA GLU A 87 6.65 0.66 2.46
C GLU A 87 6.98 1.18 3.86
N ARG A 88 7.20 2.50 3.98
CA ARG A 88 7.44 3.10 5.30
C ARG A 88 6.20 3.00 6.19
N PHE A 89 5.03 3.19 5.62
CA PHE A 89 3.80 2.97 6.38
C PHE A 89 3.73 1.54 6.90
N ALA A 90 4.06 0.56 6.05
CA ALA A 90 4.06 -0.84 6.44
C ALA A 90 5.01 -1.10 7.62
N GLU A 91 6.22 -0.53 7.55
CA GLU A 91 7.17 -0.64 8.64
C GLU A 91 6.62 -0.04 9.93
N ASN A 92 5.96 1.11 9.82
CA ASN A 92 5.43 1.80 11.00
C ASN A 92 4.30 1.03 11.69
N ILE A 93 3.53 0.24 10.96
CA ILE A 93 2.47 -0.59 11.58
C ILE A 93 2.96 -1.99 11.96
N GLY A 94 4.25 -2.26 11.80
CA GLY A 94 4.85 -3.52 12.23
C GLY A 94 4.81 -4.63 11.23
N ALA A 95 4.49 -4.33 9.96
CA ALA A 95 4.52 -5.35 8.92
C ALA A 95 5.97 -5.78 8.66
N LYS A 96 6.15 -7.04 8.33
CA LYS A 96 7.46 -7.63 8.04
C LYS A 96 7.65 -7.90 6.57
N TRP A 97 6.56 -7.98 5.82
CA TRP A 97 6.54 -8.30 4.40
C TRP A 97 5.53 -7.44 3.68
N ILE A 98 5.79 -7.21 2.40
CA ILE A 98 4.80 -6.64 1.49
C ILE A 98 4.54 -7.66 0.40
N GLN A 99 3.26 -7.84 0.04
CA GLN A 99 2.83 -8.79 -0.98
C GLN A 99 2.02 -8.04 -2.03
N ILE A 100 2.24 -8.38 -3.29
CA ILE A 100 1.50 -7.80 -4.42
C ILE A 100 1.14 -8.88 -5.41
N ASP A 101 0.17 -8.58 -6.28
CA ASP A 101 -0.13 -9.37 -7.47
C ASP A 101 0.13 -8.46 -8.66
N SER A 102 1.24 -8.69 -9.35
CA SER A 102 1.72 -7.80 -10.40
C SER A 102 1.13 -8.15 -11.75
N GLU A 103 0.80 -7.13 -12.53
CA GLU A 103 0.58 -7.32 -13.96
C GLU A 103 1.87 -7.80 -14.60
N ALA A 104 1.75 -8.56 -15.71
CA ALA A 104 2.93 -9.13 -16.35
C ALA A 104 3.95 -8.06 -16.75
N GLU A 105 3.46 -6.93 -17.27
CA GLU A 105 4.36 -5.87 -17.73
C GLU A 105 4.99 -5.08 -16.59
N ALA A 106 4.53 -5.24 -15.36
CA ALA A 106 5.07 -4.51 -14.21
C ALA A 106 6.05 -5.34 -13.37
N VAL A 107 6.26 -6.62 -13.71
CA VAL A 107 7.13 -7.49 -12.92
C VAL A 107 8.55 -6.91 -12.81
N GLY A 108 9.08 -6.36 -13.91
CA GLY A 108 10.40 -5.75 -13.90
C GLY A 108 10.51 -4.58 -12.92
N PHE A 109 9.47 -3.74 -12.90
CA PHE A 109 9.41 -2.63 -11.94
C PHE A 109 9.49 -3.13 -10.51
N TRP A 110 8.66 -4.12 -10.16
CA TRP A 110 8.63 -4.64 -8.81
C TRP A 110 9.92 -5.37 -8.45
N SER A 111 10.53 -6.06 -9.41
CA SER A 111 11.82 -6.71 -9.17
C SER A 111 12.90 -5.70 -8.83
N GLU A 112 12.91 -4.55 -9.52
CA GLU A 112 13.85 -3.48 -9.21
C GLU A 112 13.60 -2.88 -7.82
N MET A 113 12.35 -2.92 -7.35
CA MET A 113 12.00 -2.45 -6.02
C MET A 113 12.33 -3.46 -4.92
N GLY A 114 12.87 -4.62 -5.28
CA GLY A 114 13.30 -5.62 -4.33
C GLY A 114 12.35 -6.77 -4.11
N PHE A 115 11.31 -6.89 -4.93
CA PHE A 115 10.35 -7.99 -4.83
C PHE A 115 10.87 -9.23 -5.55
N THR A 116 10.46 -10.40 -5.05
CA THR A 116 10.74 -11.69 -5.69
C THR A 116 9.43 -12.41 -5.95
N GLU A 117 9.39 -13.20 -7.04
CA GLU A 117 8.21 -13.99 -7.36
C GLU A 117 8.07 -15.15 -6.39
N THR A 118 6.84 -15.45 -6.01
CA THR A 118 6.57 -16.50 -5.03
C THR A 118 6.34 -17.86 -5.68
N GLY A 119 6.04 -17.89 -6.95
CA GLY A 119 5.64 -19.13 -7.64
C GLY A 119 4.22 -19.55 -7.35
N LYS A 120 3.46 -18.79 -6.56
CA LYS A 120 2.07 -19.08 -6.27
C LYS A 120 1.17 -18.24 -7.17
N LEU A 121 0.00 -18.79 -7.51
CA LEU A 121 -0.96 -18.13 -8.38
C LEU A 121 -2.24 -17.87 -7.59
N PHE A 122 -2.55 -16.60 -7.35
CA PHE A 122 -3.78 -16.21 -6.68
C PHE A 122 -4.80 -15.65 -7.66
N TYR A 123 -4.34 -14.98 -8.71
CA TYR A 123 -5.21 -14.43 -9.75
C TYR A 123 -4.62 -14.75 -11.10
N ALA A 124 -5.47 -15.20 -12.02
CA ALA A 124 -5.05 -15.54 -13.38
C ALA A 124 -4.45 -14.31 -14.06
N GLY A 125 -3.31 -14.51 -14.72
CA GLY A 125 -2.64 -13.43 -15.43
C GLY A 125 -1.82 -12.51 -14.56
N LYS A 126 -1.75 -12.76 -13.26
CA LYS A 126 -0.96 -11.93 -12.34
C LYS A 126 0.18 -12.73 -11.75
N THR A 127 1.25 -12.05 -11.41
CA THR A 127 2.42 -12.65 -10.78
C THR A 127 2.46 -12.25 -9.31
N SER A 128 2.38 -13.23 -8.41
CA SER A 128 2.47 -12.98 -6.98
C SER A 128 3.91 -12.72 -6.59
N MET A 129 4.15 -11.63 -5.88
CA MET A 129 5.50 -11.22 -5.50
C MET A 129 5.51 -10.73 -4.06
N VAL A 130 6.64 -10.91 -3.38
CA VAL A 130 6.81 -10.47 -1.99
C VAL A 130 8.14 -9.77 -1.81
N LYS A 131 8.18 -8.91 -0.79
CA LYS A 131 9.41 -8.25 -0.37
C LYS A 131 9.46 -8.27 1.16
N LYS A 132 10.60 -8.69 1.71
CA LYS A 132 10.83 -8.61 3.15
C LYS A 132 11.27 -7.21 3.52
N ILE A 133 10.62 -6.59 4.51
CA ILE A 133 10.92 -5.23 4.95
C ILE A 133 11.27 -5.13 6.43
N GLY A 134 11.05 -6.18 7.20
CA GLY A 134 11.33 -6.19 8.62
C GLY A 134 12.16 -7.33 9.11
#